data_d38ad49b48500b73e2230f1f4cde327c
#
_entry.id   d38ad49b48500b73e2230f1f4cde327c
#
_cell.length_a   1.000
_cell.length_b   1.000
_cell.length_c   1.000
_cell.angle_alpha   90.00
_cell.angle_beta   90.00
_cell.angle_gamma   90.00
#
_symmetry.space_group_name_H-M   'P 1'
#
loop_
_entity.id
_entity.type
_entity.pdbx_description
1 polymer ?
#
loop_
_entity_poly.entity_id
_entity_poly.type
_entity_poly.pdbx_seq_one_letter_code
_entity_poly.pdbx_strand_id
1 'polypeptide(L)'
;MRIGIVGGSGYIGGELLRLLLLHPQAEITMVTSRQSVGEYVFNVHPNLRGLTQLKFVPLDFAELQKNCDLVFTATPHGGSVNLVPKLLEAGLKVIDMSADFRLKNPDDYFKWYGWKHAHPELLKEAAYGLPEFHRQEIKGTRLVACPGCMATAT
;
A
#
# COMPACT_ATOMS: atom_id res chain seq x y z
N MET A 1 15.50 1.19 4.05
CA MET A 1 14.46 0.27 3.53
C MET A 1 13.96 0.84 2.22
N ARG A 2 14.01 0.04 1.14
CA ARG A 2 13.56 0.43 -0.20
C ARG A 2 12.05 0.22 -0.29
N ILE A 3 11.34 1.27 -0.70
CA ILE A 3 9.88 1.31 -0.65
C ILE A 3 9.30 1.57 -2.04
N GLY A 4 8.34 0.72 -2.42
CA GLY A 4 7.46 0.92 -3.57
C GLY A 4 6.10 1.47 -3.15
N ILE A 5 5.51 2.34 -3.97
CA ILE A 5 4.15 2.83 -3.77
C ILE A 5 3.32 2.52 -5.02
N VAL A 6 2.33 1.65 -4.89
CA VAL A 6 1.38 1.33 -5.96
C VAL A 6 0.15 2.23 -5.82
N GLY A 7 -0.17 2.97 -6.87
CA GLY A 7 -1.24 3.97 -6.85
C GLY A 7 -0.80 5.33 -6.31
N GLY A 8 0.46 5.70 -6.56
CA GLY A 8 1.08 6.91 -6.04
C GLY A 8 0.49 8.23 -6.51
N SER A 9 -0.31 8.25 -7.59
CA SER A 9 -0.94 9.47 -8.10
C SER A 9 -2.23 9.87 -7.38
N GLY A 10 -2.77 9.00 -6.51
CA GLY A 10 -3.94 9.32 -5.68
C GLY A 10 -3.61 10.12 -4.42
N TYR A 11 -4.64 10.58 -3.70
CA TYR A 11 -4.48 11.34 -2.44
C TYR A 11 -3.65 10.59 -1.39
N ILE A 12 -3.97 9.31 -1.14
CA ILE A 12 -3.22 8.46 -0.19
C ILE A 12 -1.78 8.31 -0.63
N GLY A 13 -1.55 8.07 -1.93
CA GLY A 13 -0.20 7.97 -2.50
C GLY A 13 0.61 9.25 -2.33
N GLY A 14 -0.01 10.42 -2.54
CA GLY A 14 0.61 11.74 -2.33
C GLY A 14 0.99 11.97 -0.87
N GLU A 15 0.14 11.60 0.09
CA GLU A 15 0.44 11.71 1.51
C GLU A 15 1.53 10.73 1.97
N LEU A 16 1.52 9.50 1.46
CA LEU A 16 2.61 8.55 1.71
C LEU A 16 3.95 9.11 1.22
N LEU A 17 3.97 9.65 0.00
CA LEU A 17 5.16 10.30 -0.55
C LEU A 17 5.64 11.45 0.31
N ARG A 18 4.73 12.34 0.74
CA ARG A 18 5.05 13.49 1.59
C ARG A 18 5.70 13.08 2.91
N LEU A 19 5.22 12.02 3.54
CA LEU A 19 5.75 11.52 4.81
C LEU A 19 7.05 10.74 4.62
N LEU A 20 7.09 9.83 3.63
CA LEU A 20 8.18 8.89 3.47
C LEU A 20 9.43 9.53 2.84
N LEU A 21 9.30 10.55 1.99
CA LEU A 21 10.44 11.29 1.44
C LEU A 21 11.28 12.00 2.51
N LEU A 22 10.68 12.30 3.66
CA LEU A 22 11.36 12.92 4.80
C LEU A 22 11.73 11.91 5.90
N HIS A 23 11.36 10.64 5.73
CA HIS A 23 11.61 9.63 6.75
C HIS A 23 13.05 9.09 6.66
N PRO A 24 13.87 9.14 7.74
CA PRO A 24 15.31 8.88 7.70
C PRO A 24 15.69 7.44 7.32
N GLN A 25 14.77 6.49 7.44
CA GLN A 25 15.01 5.07 7.13
C GLN A 25 14.27 4.60 5.88
N ALA A 26 13.57 5.48 5.18
CA ALA A 26 12.82 5.18 3.98
C ALA A 26 13.52 5.71 2.73
N GLU A 27 13.61 4.90 1.71
CA GLU A 27 14.06 5.26 0.37
C GLU A 27 12.95 4.88 -0.61
N ILE A 28 12.31 5.87 -1.23
CA ILE A 28 11.28 5.61 -2.23
C ILE A 28 11.99 5.26 -3.54
N THR A 29 11.89 4.01 -3.96
CA THR A 29 12.56 3.51 -5.18
C THR A 29 11.62 3.44 -6.38
N MET A 30 10.32 3.19 -6.14
CA MET A 30 9.32 3.09 -7.20
C MET A 30 7.98 3.71 -6.80
N VAL A 31 7.40 4.46 -7.72
CA VAL A 31 6.03 5.00 -7.57
C VAL A 31 5.25 4.68 -8.83
N THR A 32 4.18 3.89 -8.71
CA THR A 32 3.40 3.51 -9.89
C THR A 32 2.12 4.32 -10.04
N SER A 33 1.74 4.53 -11.28
CA SER A 33 0.46 5.11 -11.67
C SER A 33 -0.04 4.45 -12.95
N ARG A 34 -1.35 4.44 -13.18
CA ARG A 34 -1.95 4.04 -14.47
C ARG A 34 -2.08 5.23 -15.41
N GLN A 35 -2.33 6.41 -14.89
CA GLN A 35 -2.70 7.61 -15.67
C GLN A 35 -1.51 8.54 -15.94
N SER A 36 -0.54 8.58 -15.02
CA SER A 36 0.55 9.57 -15.04
C SER A 36 1.92 8.96 -15.33
N VAL A 37 1.97 7.80 -16.02
CA VAL A 37 3.24 7.15 -16.38
C VAL A 37 4.14 8.12 -17.16
N GLY A 38 5.41 8.24 -16.72
CA GLY A 38 6.42 9.12 -17.30
C GLY A 38 6.42 10.55 -16.75
N GLU A 39 5.35 10.99 -16.07
CA GLU A 39 5.31 12.30 -15.42
C GLU A 39 6.14 12.32 -14.14
N TYR A 40 6.71 13.48 -13.83
CA TYR A 40 7.31 13.69 -12.52
C TYR A 40 6.26 13.69 -11.41
N VAL A 41 6.59 13.09 -10.27
CA VAL A 41 5.70 13.02 -9.10
C VAL A 41 5.21 14.41 -8.68
N PHE A 42 6.06 15.44 -8.74
CA PHE A 42 5.71 16.81 -8.38
C PHE A 42 4.79 17.52 -9.38
N ASN A 43 4.56 16.97 -10.57
CA ASN A 43 3.55 17.50 -11.50
C ASN A 43 2.14 17.16 -11.03
N VAL A 44 1.97 15.99 -10.42
CA VAL A 44 0.69 15.52 -9.86
C VAL A 44 0.52 15.98 -8.41
N HIS A 45 1.63 16.03 -7.65
CA HIS A 45 1.67 16.48 -6.27
C HIS A 45 2.61 17.68 -6.12
N PRO A 46 2.14 18.93 -6.43
CA PRO A 46 2.99 20.13 -6.49
C PRO A 46 3.71 20.47 -5.18
N ASN A 47 3.16 20.05 -4.03
CA ASN A 47 3.76 20.19 -2.71
C ASN A 47 5.05 19.38 -2.53
N LEU A 48 5.36 18.44 -3.44
CA LEU A 48 6.59 17.65 -3.42
C LEU A 48 7.69 18.20 -4.33
N ARG A 49 7.45 19.37 -4.94
CA ARG A 49 8.44 20.02 -5.79
C ARG A 49 9.71 20.37 -4.99
N GLY A 50 10.85 19.97 -5.51
CA GLY A 50 12.14 20.14 -4.84
C GLY A 50 12.50 19.01 -3.85
N LEU A 51 11.57 18.14 -3.49
CA LEU A 51 11.82 17.01 -2.60
C LEU A 51 12.19 15.73 -3.35
N THR A 52 11.76 15.58 -4.60
CA THR A 52 12.03 14.38 -5.39
C THR A 52 12.07 14.66 -6.88
N GLN A 53 12.83 13.83 -7.61
CA GLN A 53 12.86 13.78 -9.08
C GLN A 53 12.26 12.47 -9.61
N LEU A 54 11.57 11.70 -8.77
CA LEU A 54 10.92 10.46 -9.18
C LEU A 54 9.84 10.72 -10.24
N LYS A 55 9.74 9.78 -11.17
CA LYS A 55 8.66 9.71 -12.15
C LYS A 55 7.75 8.54 -11.85
N PHE A 56 6.49 8.68 -12.20
CA PHE A 56 5.58 7.54 -12.19
C PHE A 56 5.98 6.51 -13.25
N VAL A 57 5.97 5.25 -12.84
CA VAL A 57 6.24 4.10 -13.72
C VAL A 57 5.01 3.19 -13.80
N PRO A 58 4.89 2.34 -14.82
CA PRO A 58 3.85 1.32 -14.85
C PRO A 58 4.07 0.29 -13.73
N LEU A 59 3.01 -0.43 -13.36
CA LEU A 59 3.10 -1.53 -12.42
C LEU A 59 3.85 -2.70 -13.07
N ASP A 60 4.99 -3.05 -12.52
CA ASP A 60 5.80 -4.22 -12.88
C ASP A 60 6.23 -4.96 -11.62
N PHE A 61 5.80 -6.22 -11.48
CA PHE A 61 6.09 -7.03 -10.29
C PHE A 61 7.57 -7.42 -10.19
N ALA A 62 8.23 -7.69 -11.32
CA ALA A 62 9.64 -8.05 -11.34
C ALA A 62 10.51 -6.86 -10.92
N GLU A 63 10.18 -5.67 -11.39
CA GLU A 63 10.88 -4.44 -10.98
C GLU A 63 10.60 -4.09 -9.52
N LEU A 64 9.38 -4.30 -9.01
CA LEU A 64 9.07 -4.13 -7.58
C LEU A 64 9.90 -5.11 -6.72
N GLN A 65 9.93 -6.40 -7.10
CA GLN A 65 10.70 -7.42 -6.39
C GLN A 65 12.20 -7.09 -6.33
N LYS A 66 12.75 -6.60 -7.42
CA LYS A 66 14.18 -6.24 -7.53
C LYS A 66 14.55 -5.00 -6.72
N ASN A 67 13.67 -4.00 -6.72
CA ASN A 67 14.00 -2.65 -6.25
C ASN A 67 13.38 -2.30 -4.90
N CYS A 68 12.47 -3.12 -4.36
CA CYS A 68 11.76 -2.81 -3.11
C CYS A 68 11.93 -3.91 -2.08
N ASP A 69 11.84 -3.55 -0.82
CA ASP A 69 11.75 -4.46 0.34
C ASP A 69 10.34 -4.46 0.92
N LEU A 70 9.60 -3.36 0.71
CA LEU A 70 8.25 -3.12 1.20
C LEU A 70 7.45 -2.34 0.16
N VAL A 71 6.18 -2.69 0.00
CA VAL A 71 5.27 -2.00 -0.91
C VAL A 71 4.03 -1.51 -0.17
N PHE A 72 3.72 -0.23 -0.34
CA PHE A 72 2.42 0.31 0.00
C PHE A 72 1.45 0.17 -1.18
N THR A 73 0.26 -0.35 -0.92
CA THR A 73 -0.80 -0.40 -1.94
C THR A 73 -1.86 0.65 -1.63
N ALA A 74 -1.86 1.73 -2.40
CA ALA A 74 -2.80 2.85 -2.29
C ALA A 74 -3.82 2.81 -3.44
N THR A 75 -4.48 1.66 -3.60
CA THR A 75 -5.47 1.39 -4.65
C THR A 75 -6.90 1.58 -4.12
N PRO A 76 -7.89 1.80 -4.99
CA PRO A 76 -9.30 1.72 -4.61
C PRO A 76 -9.64 0.36 -3.99
N HIS A 77 -10.73 0.31 -3.21
CA HIS A 77 -11.26 -0.94 -2.67
C HIS A 77 -11.56 -1.95 -3.77
N GLY A 78 -11.22 -3.22 -3.56
CA GLY A 78 -11.24 -4.28 -4.56
C GLY A 78 -10.00 -4.33 -5.46
N GLY A 79 -9.13 -3.31 -5.41
CA GLY A 79 -7.91 -3.24 -6.22
C GLY A 79 -6.74 -4.04 -5.67
N SER A 80 -6.64 -4.15 -4.36
CA SER A 80 -5.54 -4.85 -3.68
C SER A 80 -5.76 -6.36 -3.57
N VAL A 81 -6.99 -6.85 -3.67
CA VAL A 81 -7.32 -8.26 -3.46
C VAL A 81 -6.53 -9.21 -4.37
N ASN A 82 -6.28 -8.81 -5.64
CA ASN A 82 -5.48 -9.59 -6.59
C ASN A 82 -4.02 -9.13 -6.71
N LEU A 83 -3.68 -8.00 -6.11
CA LEU A 83 -2.34 -7.41 -6.14
C LEU A 83 -1.48 -7.92 -4.99
N VAL A 84 -2.01 -7.88 -3.77
CA VAL A 84 -1.31 -8.24 -2.55
C VAL A 84 -0.77 -9.68 -2.57
N PRO A 85 -1.52 -10.71 -3.00
CA PRO A 85 -0.99 -12.07 -3.07
C PRO A 85 0.27 -12.16 -3.91
N LYS A 86 0.28 -11.52 -5.09
CA LYS A 86 1.44 -11.52 -6.00
C LYS A 86 2.67 -10.83 -5.40
N LEU A 87 2.46 -9.74 -4.65
CA LEU A 87 3.55 -9.06 -3.95
C LEU A 87 4.15 -9.92 -2.83
N LEU A 88 3.29 -10.62 -2.07
CA LEU A 88 3.71 -11.54 -1.02
C LEU A 88 4.44 -12.77 -1.58
N GLU A 89 3.98 -13.31 -2.72
CA GLU A 89 4.64 -14.39 -3.46
C GLU A 89 6.03 -13.97 -3.98
N ALA A 90 6.17 -12.71 -4.38
CA ALA A 90 7.46 -12.10 -4.75
C ALA A 90 8.39 -11.86 -3.55
N GLY A 91 7.99 -12.22 -2.33
CA GLY A 91 8.78 -12.06 -1.11
C GLY A 91 8.76 -10.66 -0.50
N LEU A 92 7.93 -9.77 -1.00
CA LEU A 92 7.81 -8.39 -0.51
C LEU A 92 6.95 -8.32 0.76
N LYS A 93 7.24 -7.36 1.62
CA LYS A 93 6.30 -6.94 2.67
C LYS A 93 5.29 -5.96 2.10
N VAL A 94 4.06 -6.02 2.58
CA VAL A 94 2.97 -5.19 2.06
C VAL A 94 2.26 -4.45 3.19
N ILE A 95 2.03 -3.15 2.98
CA ILE A 95 1.11 -2.35 3.79
C ILE A 95 -0.04 -1.92 2.87
N ASP A 96 -1.21 -2.53 3.09
CA ASP A 96 -2.40 -2.26 2.29
C ASP A 96 -3.23 -1.12 2.91
N MET A 97 -3.39 -0.04 2.15
CA MET A 97 -4.19 1.12 2.54
C MET A 97 -5.67 0.97 2.19
N SER A 98 -6.02 -0.06 1.40
CA SER A 98 -7.39 -0.35 1.00
C SER A 98 -8.19 -1.05 2.11
N ALA A 99 -9.43 -1.41 1.83
CA ALA A 99 -10.24 -2.21 2.76
C ALA A 99 -10.04 -3.72 2.59
N ASP A 100 -9.30 -4.14 1.56
CA ASP A 100 -9.37 -5.50 1.01
C ASP A 100 -8.87 -6.61 1.97
N PHE A 101 -8.02 -6.27 2.95
CA PHE A 101 -7.51 -7.23 3.94
C PHE A 101 -7.81 -6.83 5.39
N ARG A 102 -8.73 -5.89 5.58
CA ARG A 102 -9.01 -5.25 6.87
C ARG A 102 -9.90 -6.10 7.79
N LEU A 103 -10.89 -6.80 7.23
CA LEU A 103 -11.84 -7.60 7.99
C LEU A 103 -11.33 -9.04 8.13
N LYS A 104 -11.44 -9.62 9.32
CA LYS A 104 -10.97 -10.98 9.60
C LYS A 104 -11.93 -12.06 9.07
N ASN A 105 -13.22 -11.80 9.09
CA ASN A 105 -14.22 -12.72 8.58
C ASN A 105 -14.49 -12.46 7.09
N PRO A 106 -14.24 -13.45 6.20
CA PRO A 106 -14.45 -13.27 4.76
C PRO A 106 -15.92 -13.00 4.38
N ASP A 107 -16.89 -13.48 5.17
CA ASP A 107 -18.32 -13.26 4.89
C ASP A 107 -18.74 -11.81 5.08
N ASP A 108 -18.03 -11.05 5.92
CA ASP A 108 -18.29 -9.64 6.14
C ASP A 108 -17.98 -8.80 4.90
N TYR A 109 -17.12 -9.27 3.98
CA TYR A 109 -16.86 -8.57 2.72
C TYR A 109 -18.09 -8.53 1.82
N PHE A 110 -18.85 -9.61 1.76
CA PHE A 110 -20.11 -9.61 1.01
C PHE A 110 -21.13 -8.66 1.62
N LYS A 111 -21.23 -8.67 2.93
CA LYS A 111 -22.18 -7.82 3.67
C LYS A 111 -21.89 -6.33 3.53
N TRP A 112 -20.62 -5.93 3.64
CA TRP A 112 -20.24 -4.50 3.74
C TRP A 112 -19.71 -3.91 2.43
N TYR A 113 -19.12 -4.74 1.55
CA TYR A 113 -18.52 -4.30 0.30
C TYR A 113 -19.17 -4.89 -0.95
N GLY A 114 -20.09 -5.86 -0.81
CA GLY A 114 -20.84 -6.43 -1.93
C GLY A 114 -20.11 -7.50 -2.75
N TRP A 115 -18.94 -7.99 -2.29
CA TRP A 115 -18.16 -9.00 -3.00
C TRP A 115 -17.60 -10.07 -2.05
N LYS A 116 -17.35 -11.27 -2.57
CA LYS A 116 -16.72 -12.37 -1.83
C LYS A 116 -15.19 -12.22 -1.87
N HIS A 117 -14.54 -12.39 -0.72
CA HIS A 117 -13.08 -12.32 -0.66
C HIS A 117 -12.43 -13.54 -1.31
N ALA A 118 -11.48 -13.32 -2.25
CA ALA A 118 -10.84 -14.38 -3.01
C ALA A 118 -9.72 -15.10 -2.24
N HIS A 119 -9.18 -14.46 -1.19
CA HIS A 119 -8.01 -14.95 -0.43
C HIS A 119 -8.28 -14.93 1.08
N PRO A 120 -9.23 -15.75 1.59
CA PRO A 120 -9.60 -15.76 3.01
C PRO A 120 -8.44 -16.19 3.95
N GLU A 121 -7.47 -16.96 3.44
CA GLU A 121 -6.25 -17.33 4.16
C GLU A 121 -5.41 -16.10 4.55
N LEU A 122 -5.26 -15.13 3.66
CA LEU A 122 -4.49 -13.91 3.91
C LEU A 122 -5.14 -12.98 4.92
N LEU A 123 -6.46 -13.06 5.10
CA LEU A 123 -7.16 -12.29 6.13
C LEU A 123 -6.71 -12.70 7.53
N LYS A 124 -6.34 -13.96 7.73
CA LYS A 124 -5.83 -14.48 9.00
C LYS A 124 -4.40 -13.97 9.27
N GLU A 125 -3.57 -13.89 8.22
CA GLU A 125 -2.17 -13.44 8.31
C GLU A 125 -2.06 -11.92 8.49
N ALA A 126 -2.99 -11.14 7.93
CA ALA A 126 -2.93 -9.68 7.97
C ALA A 126 -2.99 -9.15 9.41
N ALA A 127 -1.99 -8.37 9.83
CA ALA A 127 -2.09 -7.60 11.06
C ALA A 127 -2.91 -6.32 10.84
N TYR A 128 -3.73 -5.95 11.80
CA TYR A 128 -4.46 -4.68 11.75
C TYR A 128 -3.51 -3.51 11.97
N GLY A 129 -3.46 -2.59 11.01
CA GLY A 129 -2.44 -1.55 10.91
C GLY A 129 -2.67 -0.34 11.83
N LEU A 130 -2.95 -0.59 13.11
CA LEU A 130 -3.04 0.41 14.17
C LEU A 130 -1.94 0.12 15.22
N PRO A 131 -0.73 0.70 15.06
CA PRO A 131 0.44 0.37 15.87
C PRO A 131 0.27 0.60 17.37
N GLU A 132 -0.64 1.50 17.74
CA GLU A 132 -0.96 1.80 19.14
C GLU A 132 -1.46 0.57 19.89
N PHE A 133 -2.19 -0.32 19.21
CA PHE A 133 -2.75 -1.54 19.80
C PHE A 133 -2.11 -2.84 19.30
N HIS A 134 -1.57 -2.84 18.06
CA HIS A 134 -1.14 -4.07 17.37
C HIS A 134 0.36 -4.08 17.02
N ARG A 135 1.19 -3.32 17.74
CA ARG A 135 2.64 -3.16 17.43
C ARG A 135 3.40 -4.46 17.28
N GLN A 136 3.15 -5.44 18.13
CA GLN A 136 3.87 -6.72 18.10
C GLN A 136 3.43 -7.60 16.92
N GLU A 137 2.15 -7.62 16.60
CA GLU A 137 1.61 -8.31 15.43
C GLU A 137 2.17 -7.72 14.14
N ILE A 138 2.20 -6.37 14.04
CA ILE A 138 2.74 -5.65 12.88
C ILE A 138 4.23 -5.97 12.67
N LYS A 139 5.02 -6.09 13.73
CA LYS A 139 6.44 -6.47 13.61
C LYS A 139 6.65 -7.88 13.05
N GLY A 140 5.76 -8.80 13.34
CA GLY A 140 5.85 -10.21 12.98
C GLY A 140 5.23 -10.57 11.63
N THR A 141 4.48 -9.67 11.00
CA THR A 141 3.74 -9.98 9.76
C THR A 141 4.45 -9.49 8.49
N ARG A 142 4.06 -10.10 7.38
CA ARG A 142 4.40 -9.63 6.02
C ARG A 142 3.29 -8.77 5.41
N LEU A 143 2.07 -8.83 5.97
CA LEU A 143 0.90 -8.10 5.48
C LEU A 143 0.29 -7.27 6.60
N VAL A 144 0.27 -5.96 6.42
CA VAL A 144 -0.42 -5.01 7.30
C VAL A 144 -1.61 -4.43 6.56
N ALA A 145 -2.81 -4.55 7.15
CA ALA A 145 -4.03 -3.96 6.62
C ALA A 145 -4.40 -2.71 7.41
N CYS A 146 -4.26 -1.53 6.80
CA CYS A 146 -4.52 -0.26 7.47
C CYS A 146 -6.01 -0.07 7.79
N PRO A 147 -6.33 0.50 8.95
CA PRO A 147 -7.71 0.84 9.32
C PRO A 147 -8.32 1.89 8.39
N GLY A 148 -9.64 2.00 8.40
CA GLY A 148 -10.33 3.11 7.75
C GLY A 148 -10.04 4.43 8.48
N CYS A 149 -10.04 5.54 7.74
CA CYS A 149 -9.77 6.87 8.29
C CYS A 149 -10.75 7.24 9.42
N MET A 150 -12.03 6.89 9.29
CA MET A 150 -13.04 7.16 10.33
C MET A 150 -12.76 6.35 11.60
N ALA A 151 -12.46 5.05 11.47
CA ALA A 151 -12.12 4.19 12.61
C ALA A 151 -10.81 4.58 13.31
N THR A 152 -9.93 5.31 12.62
CA THR A 152 -8.68 5.79 13.21
C THR A 152 -8.87 7.13 13.92
N ALA A 153 -9.86 7.94 13.49
CA ALA A 153 -10.09 9.28 14.03
C ALA A 153 -11.00 9.30 15.27
N THR A 154 -11.66 8.19 15.60
CA THR A 154 -12.54 8.04 16.79
C THR A 154 -11.84 7.36 17.95
#